data_ff892a6f629c032d43024bc653917d52
#
_entry.id   ff892a6f629c032d43024bc653917d52
#
_cell.length_a   1.000
_cell.length_b   1.000
_cell.length_c   1.000
_cell.angle_alpha   90.00
_cell.angle_beta   90.00
_cell.angle_gamma   90.00
#
_symmetry.space_group_name_H-M   'P 1'
#
loop_
_entity.id
_entity.type
_entity.pdbx_description
1 polymer ?
#
loop_
_entity_poly.entity_id
_entity_poly.type
_entity_poly.pdbx_seq_one_letter_code
_entity_poly.pdbx_strand_id
1 'polypeptide(L)'
;MSSISRLFKITNQDIDGGHLDRMARRYRYFNSDCYDNIPKMKYPVEGTKSFQGDIQEVLRCHNQPSLTTKFLRNSDNSVENVFKEFCIENGYSLIDWDKIKEVVKDVDSIVLKLKYENNRPRPLHYLNDTLDDVQVKYKKSPSYPSGHTTIAYFLCDILSANIPDLQQDLQTLASLIGQTRIENAVHFPTDIDYGRLVGECLASNFLAAGKQNITTELTPKHYQLFAKKMCKKAKEMYGDDNNVYDMYARELADFLHRTNEIEFYKTPYIDCLEVAKNAMMGYPSSYMTKNSHIRSQLDGLVMSNKCGDIDNNHKVIRIHECFDQSVLERGNPGELRNFSHKSRSGVQFPEPCDLHRKLKSCHGVKDKAWLRHLLYEYIHPFCDGNGRSGRIILASDLDYNFEMINKMIGTDYIPTIVKQMEPDILEKLL
;
A
#
# COMPACT_ATOMS: atom_id res chain seq x y z
N MET A 1 -17.85 -16.39 -47.63
CA MET A 1 -17.53 -16.72 -46.24
C MET A 1 -18.16 -15.66 -45.36
N SER A 2 -19.22 -15.98 -44.64
CA SER A 2 -19.62 -15.11 -43.52
C SER A 2 -18.57 -15.30 -42.44
N SER A 3 -17.67 -14.38 -42.29
CA SER A 3 -16.69 -14.41 -41.22
C SER A 3 -17.46 -14.31 -39.91
N ILE A 4 -17.19 -15.22 -38.98
CA ILE A 4 -17.75 -15.20 -37.62
C ILE A 4 -17.55 -13.82 -36.99
N SER A 5 -16.43 -13.16 -37.26
CA SER A 5 -16.13 -11.81 -36.79
C SER A 5 -17.17 -10.76 -37.22
N ARG A 6 -17.87 -10.93 -38.34
CA ARG A 6 -18.94 -10.00 -38.77
C ARG A 6 -20.23 -10.23 -38.01
N LEU A 7 -20.52 -11.44 -37.59
CA LEU A 7 -21.72 -11.80 -36.85
C LEU A 7 -21.70 -11.31 -35.39
N PHE A 8 -20.50 -11.29 -34.78
CA PHE A 8 -20.35 -10.97 -33.37
C PHE A 8 -19.70 -9.62 -33.08
N LYS A 9 -19.45 -8.79 -34.12
CA LYS A 9 -19.04 -7.41 -33.89
C LYS A 9 -20.19 -6.61 -33.31
N ILE A 10 -19.87 -5.94 -32.20
CA ILE A 10 -20.82 -5.05 -31.54
C ILE A 10 -20.95 -3.79 -32.38
N THR A 11 -22.17 -3.41 -32.74
CA THR A 11 -22.47 -2.16 -33.42
C THR A 11 -22.60 -1.03 -32.39
N ASN A 12 -22.50 0.22 -32.82
CA ASN A 12 -22.66 1.37 -31.93
C ASN A 12 -24.06 1.41 -31.25
N GLN A 13 -25.07 0.76 -31.83
CA GLN A 13 -26.43 0.66 -31.27
C GLN A 13 -26.51 -0.40 -30.17
N ASP A 14 -25.59 -1.36 -30.13
CA ASP A 14 -25.56 -2.47 -29.18
C ASP A 14 -24.63 -2.22 -27.98
N ILE A 15 -23.99 -1.04 -27.92
CA ILE A 15 -23.12 -0.70 -26.80
C ILE A 15 -23.95 -0.51 -25.53
N ASP A 16 -23.59 -1.25 -24.48
CA ASP A 16 -24.24 -1.11 -23.17
C ASP A 16 -24.14 0.33 -22.65
N GLY A 17 -25.28 0.90 -22.20
CA GLY A 17 -25.35 2.28 -21.71
C GLY A 17 -24.34 2.58 -20.60
N GLY A 18 -24.13 1.64 -19.69
CA GLY A 18 -23.11 1.79 -18.65
C GLY A 18 -21.67 1.81 -19.19
N HIS A 19 -21.42 1.21 -20.36
CA HIS A 19 -20.13 1.34 -21.05
C HIS A 19 -19.99 2.73 -21.71
N LEU A 20 -21.06 3.25 -22.31
CA LEU A 20 -21.06 4.60 -22.89
C LEU A 20 -20.75 5.65 -21.82
N ASP A 21 -21.41 5.57 -20.66
CA ASP A 21 -21.17 6.48 -19.53
C ASP A 21 -19.73 6.40 -19.04
N ARG A 22 -19.15 5.19 -18.94
CA ARG A 22 -17.74 5.03 -18.56
C ARG A 22 -16.79 5.60 -19.61
N MET A 23 -17.04 5.38 -20.90
CA MET A 23 -16.21 5.94 -21.99
C MET A 23 -16.31 7.46 -22.09
N ALA A 24 -17.45 8.05 -21.74
CA ALA A 24 -17.68 9.50 -21.75
C ALA A 24 -17.03 10.21 -20.55
N ARG A 25 -16.57 9.46 -19.54
CA ARG A 25 -15.96 10.02 -18.34
C ARG A 25 -14.74 10.88 -18.67
N ARG A 26 -14.66 12.08 -18.04
CA ARG A 26 -13.45 12.90 -18.05
C ARG A 26 -12.39 12.28 -17.16
N TYR A 27 -11.20 12.08 -17.70
CA TYR A 27 -10.07 11.56 -16.92
C TYR A 27 -9.66 12.56 -15.84
N ARG A 28 -9.44 12.04 -14.64
CA ARG A 28 -8.96 12.82 -13.49
C ARG A 28 -7.44 12.73 -13.34
N TYR A 29 -6.90 11.57 -13.70
CA TYR A 29 -5.50 11.23 -13.45
C TYR A 29 -4.66 11.16 -14.72
N PHE A 30 -5.27 11.21 -15.89
CA PHE A 30 -4.56 11.20 -17.17
C PHE A 30 -4.87 12.47 -17.97
N ASN A 31 -3.90 12.90 -18.76
CA ASN A 31 -4.10 13.98 -19.70
C ASN A 31 -4.94 13.50 -20.90
N SER A 32 -5.56 14.41 -21.63
CA SER A 32 -6.35 14.09 -22.84
C SER A 32 -5.55 13.26 -23.85
N ASP A 33 -4.27 13.56 -23.98
CA ASP A 33 -3.38 12.98 -24.99
C ASP A 33 -2.86 11.57 -24.62
N CYS A 34 -3.12 11.10 -23.39
CA CYS A 34 -2.65 9.79 -22.95
C CYS A 34 -3.19 8.65 -23.80
N TYR A 35 -4.42 8.80 -24.34
CA TYR A 35 -5.05 7.83 -25.21
C TYR A 35 -4.34 7.74 -26.57
N ASP A 36 -3.99 8.88 -27.15
CA ASP A 36 -3.36 8.97 -28.47
C ASP A 36 -1.90 8.48 -28.44
N ASN A 37 -1.27 8.54 -27.27
CA ASN A 37 0.09 8.07 -27.04
C ASN A 37 0.20 6.56 -26.78
N ILE A 38 -0.92 5.84 -26.66
CA ILE A 38 -0.90 4.39 -26.49
C ILE A 38 -0.42 3.73 -27.80
N PRO A 39 0.64 2.89 -27.76
CA PRO A 39 1.12 2.20 -28.94
C PRO A 39 0.00 1.35 -29.57
N LYS A 40 -0.23 1.50 -30.87
CA LYS A 40 -1.26 0.72 -31.59
C LYS A 40 -0.70 -0.63 -32.02
N MET A 41 -1.33 -1.68 -31.54
CA MET A 41 -1.00 -3.07 -31.92
C MET A 41 -2.23 -3.71 -32.57
N LYS A 42 -2.03 -4.42 -33.67
CA LYS A 42 -3.13 -5.12 -34.37
C LYS A 42 -3.21 -6.56 -33.89
N TYR A 43 -4.42 -7.03 -33.65
CA TYR A 43 -4.64 -8.46 -33.39
C TYR A 43 -4.62 -9.29 -34.69
N PRO A 44 -4.35 -10.61 -34.59
CA PRO A 44 -4.33 -11.51 -35.77
C PRO A 44 -5.68 -11.53 -36.49
N VAL A 45 -5.61 -11.46 -37.81
CA VAL A 45 -6.79 -11.53 -38.68
C VAL A 45 -7.29 -12.97 -38.76
N GLU A 46 -8.61 -13.16 -38.68
CA GLU A 46 -9.29 -14.45 -38.79
C GLU A 46 -8.83 -15.18 -40.07
N GLY A 47 -8.54 -16.50 -39.95
CA GLY A 47 -8.03 -17.34 -41.02
C GLY A 47 -6.51 -17.32 -41.20
N THR A 48 -5.77 -16.46 -40.52
CA THR A 48 -4.30 -16.47 -40.53
C THR A 48 -3.72 -17.54 -39.59
N LYS A 49 -2.46 -17.96 -39.85
CA LYS A 49 -1.75 -18.87 -38.95
C LYS A 49 -1.63 -18.32 -37.52
N SER A 50 -1.41 -17.03 -37.38
CA SER A 50 -1.32 -16.38 -36.08
C SER A 50 -2.64 -16.44 -35.33
N PHE A 51 -3.79 -16.23 -36.00
CA PHE A 51 -5.11 -16.41 -35.40
C PHE A 51 -5.35 -17.88 -34.99
N GLN A 52 -4.93 -18.84 -35.83
CA GLN A 52 -5.04 -20.26 -35.49
C GLN A 52 -4.19 -20.59 -34.24
N GLY A 53 -2.99 -20.01 -34.13
CA GLY A 53 -2.15 -20.14 -32.96
C GLY A 53 -2.85 -19.61 -31.69
N ASP A 54 -3.47 -18.43 -31.77
CA ASP A 54 -4.28 -17.87 -30.67
C ASP A 54 -5.40 -18.84 -30.21
N ILE A 55 -6.14 -19.42 -31.16
CA ILE A 55 -7.21 -20.40 -30.88
C ILE A 55 -6.66 -21.66 -30.21
N GLN A 56 -5.57 -22.23 -30.77
CA GLN A 56 -4.95 -23.45 -30.23
C GLN A 56 -4.44 -23.24 -28.80
N GLU A 57 -3.85 -22.09 -28.52
CA GLU A 57 -3.35 -21.77 -27.17
C GLU A 57 -4.49 -21.60 -26.17
N VAL A 58 -5.61 -20.96 -26.56
CA VAL A 58 -6.81 -20.88 -25.71
C VAL A 58 -7.33 -22.28 -25.37
N LEU A 59 -7.45 -23.16 -26.36
CA LEU A 59 -7.89 -24.55 -26.14
C LEU A 59 -6.93 -25.32 -25.23
N ARG A 60 -5.61 -25.19 -25.47
CA ARG A 60 -4.58 -25.84 -24.66
C ARG A 60 -4.67 -25.41 -23.20
N CYS A 61 -4.72 -24.11 -22.95
CA CYS A 61 -4.77 -23.56 -21.59
C CYS A 61 -6.10 -23.88 -20.89
N HIS A 62 -7.23 -23.85 -21.62
CA HIS A 62 -8.54 -24.17 -21.06
C HIS A 62 -8.62 -25.64 -20.63
N ASN A 63 -8.14 -26.57 -21.45
CA ASN A 63 -8.17 -28.02 -21.16
C ASN A 63 -7.14 -28.46 -20.13
N GLN A 64 -6.04 -27.74 -20.00
CA GLN A 64 -4.96 -28.02 -19.05
C GLN A 64 -4.62 -26.78 -18.21
N PRO A 65 -5.54 -26.36 -17.34
CA PRO A 65 -5.34 -25.18 -16.52
C PRO A 65 -4.23 -25.39 -15.48
N SER A 66 -3.46 -24.34 -15.23
CA SER A 66 -2.42 -24.37 -14.21
C SER A 66 -3.01 -24.45 -12.80
N LEU A 67 -2.39 -25.25 -11.93
CA LEU A 67 -2.74 -25.29 -10.51
C LEU A 67 -2.51 -23.93 -9.81
N THR A 68 -1.50 -23.19 -10.25
CA THR A 68 -1.13 -21.89 -9.71
C THR A 68 -2.21 -20.84 -9.95
N THR A 69 -2.94 -20.95 -11.07
CA THR A 69 -4.03 -20.00 -11.40
C THR A 69 -5.37 -20.40 -10.80
N LYS A 70 -5.50 -21.62 -10.27
CA LYS A 70 -6.76 -22.13 -9.70
C LYS A 70 -7.33 -21.22 -8.61
N PHE A 71 -6.47 -20.67 -7.76
CA PHE A 71 -6.85 -19.73 -6.72
C PHE A 71 -7.44 -18.42 -7.30
N LEU A 72 -6.83 -17.89 -8.35
CA LEU A 72 -7.24 -16.65 -9.00
C LEU A 72 -8.47 -16.81 -9.92
N ARG A 73 -8.79 -18.03 -10.37
CA ARG A 73 -9.94 -18.30 -11.25
C ARG A 73 -11.28 -18.05 -10.60
N ASN A 74 -11.41 -18.41 -9.33
CA ASN A 74 -12.64 -18.27 -8.58
C ASN A 74 -12.87 -16.83 -8.13
N SER A 75 -11.85 -15.98 -8.23
CA SER A 75 -11.96 -14.56 -7.98
C SER A 75 -12.31 -13.83 -9.29
N ASP A 76 -13.60 -13.81 -9.66
CA ASP A 76 -14.15 -12.77 -10.57
C ASP A 76 -14.13 -11.40 -9.87
N ASN A 77 -13.33 -11.31 -8.80
CA ASN A 77 -13.05 -10.16 -7.98
C ASN A 77 -12.31 -9.10 -8.80
N SER A 78 -12.45 -7.87 -8.40
CA SER A 78 -11.71 -6.78 -9.02
C SER A 78 -10.20 -7.07 -8.93
N VAL A 79 -9.47 -6.75 -9.97
CA VAL A 79 -8.00 -6.91 -10.01
C VAL A 79 -7.36 -6.15 -8.84
N GLU A 80 -7.92 -4.98 -8.50
CA GLU A 80 -7.47 -4.15 -7.39
C GLU A 80 -7.55 -4.87 -6.04
N ASN A 81 -8.60 -5.67 -5.83
CA ASN A 81 -8.74 -6.43 -4.59
C ASN A 81 -7.70 -7.54 -4.49
N VAL A 82 -7.36 -8.21 -5.60
CA VAL A 82 -6.30 -9.23 -5.63
C VAL A 82 -4.95 -8.62 -5.25
N PHE A 83 -4.60 -7.47 -5.85
CA PHE A 83 -3.36 -6.75 -5.50
C PHE A 83 -3.39 -6.23 -4.06
N LYS A 84 -4.56 -5.76 -3.60
CA LYS A 84 -4.74 -5.29 -2.22
C LYS A 84 -4.47 -6.40 -1.21
N GLU A 85 -5.11 -7.55 -1.38
CA GLU A 85 -4.91 -8.72 -0.52
C GLU A 85 -3.45 -9.15 -0.53
N PHE A 86 -2.84 -9.27 -1.72
CA PHE A 86 -1.43 -9.60 -1.87
C PHE A 86 -0.50 -8.60 -1.14
N CYS A 87 -0.72 -7.31 -1.31
CA CYS A 87 0.08 -6.29 -0.62
C CYS A 87 -0.10 -6.36 0.90
N ILE A 88 -1.32 -6.57 1.40
CA ILE A 88 -1.59 -6.70 2.84
C ILE A 88 -0.89 -7.93 3.41
N GLU A 89 -0.98 -9.09 2.75
CA GLU A 89 -0.33 -10.34 3.19
C GLU A 89 1.19 -10.21 3.22
N ASN A 90 1.77 -9.39 2.33
CA ASN A 90 3.20 -9.08 2.32
C ASN A 90 3.57 -7.84 3.16
N GLY A 91 2.63 -7.33 3.95
CA GLY A 91 2.92 -6.28 4.90
C GLY A 91 2.71 -4.84 4.42
N TYR A 92 2.20 -4.62 3.20
CA TYR A 92 2.03 -3.30 2.59
C TYR A 92 0.58 -2.79 2.67
N SER A 93 0.11 -2.53 3.87
CA SER A 93 -1.29 -2.13 4.12
C SER A 93 -1.58 -0.64 3.98
N LEU A 94 -0.56 0.21 3.86
CA LEU A 94 -0.70 1.67 3.81
C LEU A 94 -0.85 2.24 2.39
N ILE A 95 -1.12 1.41 1.44
CA ILE A 95 -1.45 1.83 0.07
C ILE A 95 -2.83 2.48 0.07
N ASP A 96 -2.95 3.62 -0.60
CA ASP A 96 -4.23 4.34 -0.78
C ASP A 96 -5.09 3.64 -1.84
N TRP A 97 -5.76 2.58 -1.43
CA TRP A 97 -6.62 1.80 -2.32
C TRP A 97 -7.83 2.57 -2.81
N ASP A 98 -8.27 3.62 -2.11
CA ASP A 98 -9.35 4.47 -2.58
C ASP A 98 -8.87 5.37 -3.72
N LYS A 99 -7.66 5.92 -3.62
CA LYS A 99 -7.00 6.63 -4.72
C LYS A 99 -6.76 5.70 -5.92
N ILE A 100 -6.22 4.49 -5.66
CA ILE A 100 -6.01 3.48 -6.71
C ILE A 100 -7.31 3.15 -7.45
N LYS A 101 -8.41 2.90 -6.73
CA LYS A 101 -9.72 2.65 -7.34
C LYS A 101 -10.18 3.79 -8.24
N GLU A 102 -9.96 5.03 -7.85
CA GLU A 102 -10.31 6.19 -8.68
C GLU A 102 -9.43 6.26 -9.95
N VAL A 103 -8.13 5.96 -9.83
CA VAL A 103 -7.22 5.91 -10.99
C VAL A 103 -7.62 4.77 -11.94
N VAL A 104 -7.92 3.59 -11.40
CA VAL A 104 -8.34 2.41 -12.19
C VAL A 104 -9.63 2.68 -12.96
N LYS A 105 -10.54 3.52 -12.46
CA LYS A 105 -11.72 3.94 -13.23
C LYS A 105 -11.36 4.69 -14.52
N ASP A 106 -10.30 5.50 -14.49
CA ASP A 106 -9.81 6.16 -15.70
C ASP A 106 -9.15 5.16 -16.66
N VAL A 107 -8.34 4.22 -16.12
CA VAL A 107 -7.76 3.12 -16.90
C VAL A 107 -8.86 2.28 -17.58
N ASP A 108 -9.90 1.90 -16.86
CA ASP A 108 -11.05 1.14 -17.39
C ASP A 108 -11.77 1.90 -18.51
N SER A 109 -11.94 3.22 -18.34
CA SER A 109 -12.52 4.07 -19.39
C SER A 109 -11.68 4.06 -20.68
N ILE A 110 -10.36 4.17 -20.56
CA ILE A 110 -9.42 4.10 -21.70
C ILE A 110 -9.48 2.72 -22.36
N VAL A 111 -9.45 1.65 -21.56
CA VAL A 111 -9.55 0.28 -22.06
C VAL A 111 -10.86 0.02 -22.81
N LEU A 112 -11.97 0.55 -22.32
CA LEU A 112 -13.25 0.42 -23.01
C LEU A 112 -13.26 1.09 -24.36
N LYS A 113 -12.70 2.30 -24.51
CA LYS A 113 -12.54 2.98 -25.80
C LYS A 113 -11.72 2.13 -26.77
N LEU A 114 -10.56 1.60 -26.34
CA LEU A 114 -9.73 0.71 -27.15
C LEU A 114 -10.48 -0.56 -27.57
N LYS A 115 -11.28 -1.15 -26.68
CA LYS A 115 -12.08 -2.34 -26.98
C LYS A 115 -13.08 -2.09 -28.11
N TYR A 116 -13.82 -1.03 -28.04
CA TYR A 116 -14.84 -0.69 -29.06
C TYR A 116 -14.22 -0.19 -30.35
N GLU A 117 -13.08 0.50 -30.31
CA GLU A 117 -12.30 0.85 -31.51
C GLU A 117 -11.83 -0.39 -32.27
N ASN A 118 -11.30 -1.40 -31.57
CA ASN A 118 -10.81 -2.63 -32.16
C ASN A 118 -11.91 -3.66 -32.46
N ASN A 119 -12.92 -3.70 -31.63
CA ASN A 119 -14.14 -4.50 -31.77
C ASN A 119 -13.90 -6.00 -32.09
N ARG A 120 -12.91 -6.63 -31.41
CA ARG A 120 -12.57 -8.04 -31.60
C ARG A 120 -13.56 -8.95 -30.86
N PRO A 121 -14.19 -9.95 -31.54
CA PRO A 121 -14.97 -10.96 -30.86
C PRO A 121 -14.12 -11.79 -29.89
N ARG A 122 -14.74 -12.36 -28.85
CA ARG A 122 -14.06 -13.19 -27.86
C ARG A 122 -13.82 -14.61 -28.35
N PRO A 123 -12.85 -15.35 -27.77
CA PRO A 123 -12.60 -16.76 -28.11
C PRO A 123 -13.86 -17.60 -28.10
N LEU A 124 -14.74 -17.39 -27.11
CA LEU A 124 -15.99 -18.12 -26.95
C LEU A 124 -16.88 -18.11 -28.22
N HIS A 125 -16.90 -17.00 -28.98
CA HIS A 125 -17.68 -16.91 -30.20
C HIS A 125 -17.16 -17.83 -31.32
N TYR A 126 -15.91 -18.27 -31.24
CA TYR A 126 -15.27 -19.19 -32.20
C TYR A 126 -15.27 -20.65 -31.71
N LEU A 127 -15.42 -20.86 -30.41
CA LEU A 127 -15.22 -22.14 -29.73
C LEU A 127 -16.50 -22.69 -29.08
N ASN A 128 -17.65 -22.08 -29.34
CA ASN A 128 -18.91 -22.39 -28.68
C ASN A 128 -19.31 -23.88 -28.78
N ASP A 129 -18.94 -24.55 -29.88
CA ASP A 129 -19.25 -25.98 -30.09
C ASP A 129 -18.21 -26.95 -29.48
N THR A 130 -17.11 -26.38 -28.90
CA THR A 130 -15.97 -27.18 -28.39
C THR A 130 -15.72 -27.00 -26.90
N LEU A 131 -16.37 -26.01 -26.27
CA LEU A 131 -16.22 -25.71 -24.85
C LEU A 131 -17.49 -26.14 -24.10
N ASP A 132 -17.46 -27.36 -23.56
CA ASP A 132 -18.46 -27.81 -22.61
C ASP A 132 -18.32 -27.05 -21.30
N ASP A 133 -19.43 -26.56 -20.73
CA ASP A 133 -19.54 -25.94 -19.39
C ASP A 133 -18.87 -24.57 -19.13
N VAL A 134 -18.61 -23.77 -20.15
CA VAL A 134 -18.23 -22.39 -19.88
C VAL A 134 -19.46 -21.58 -19.47
N GLN A 135 -19.75 -21.51 -18.16
CA GLN A 135 -20.65 -20.50 -17.58
C GLN A 135 -20.05 -19.10 -17.76
N VAL A 136 -19.87 -18.69 -18.98
CA VAL A 136 -19.44 -17.33 -19.28
C VAL A 136 -20.66 -16.46 -19.12
N LYS A 137 -20.73 -15.76 -17.99
CA LYS A 137 -21.50 -14.52 -17.92
C LYS A 137 -21.02 -13.67 -19.09
N TYR A 138 -21.85 -13.56 -20.12
CA TYR A 138 -21.55 -12.86 -21.36
C TYR A 138 -20.91 -11.53 -21.06
N LYS A 139 -19.61 -11.42 -21.29
CA LYS A 139 -18.92 -10.13 -21.21
C LYS A 139 -19.45 -9.29 -22.36
N LYS A 140 -20.21 -8.25 -22.07
CA LYS A 140 -20.85 -7.38 -23.07
C LYS A 140 -19.88 -6.51 -23.88
N SER A 141 -18.57 -6.57 -23.62
CA SER A 141 -17.54 -5.79 -24.33
C SER A 141 -16.64 -6.64 -25.20
N PRO A 142 -16.05 -6.09 -26.29
CA PRO A 142 -15.05 -6.75 -27.12
C PRO A 142 -13.86 -7.29 -26.34
N SER A 143 -13.07 -8.20 -26.96
CA SER A 143 -11.96 -8.87 -26.25
C SER A 143 -10.69 -8.03 -26.17
N TYR A 144 -10.34 -7.24 -27.15
CA TYR A 144 -9.02 -6.63 -27.36
C TYR A 144 -8.98 -5.13 -27.02
N PRO A 145 -8.12 -4.70 -26.10
CA PRO A 145 -7.21 -5.45 -25.22
C PRO A 145 -7.91 -6.15 -24.06
N SER A 146 -7.20 -7.01 -23.30
CA SER A 146 -7.67 -7.57 -22.05
C SER A 146 -7.68 -6.51 -20.95
N GLY A 147 -8.86 -6.16 -20.41
CA GLY A 147 -8.97 -5.15 -19.36
C GLY A 147 -8.35 -5.57 -18.04
N HIS A 148 -8.56 -6.83 -17.60
CA HIS A 148 -7.93 -7.35 -16.39
C HIS A 148 -6.40 -7.30 -16.48
N THR A 149 -5.84 -7.68 -17.63
CA THR A 149 -4.38 -7.62 -17.84
C THR A 149 -3.87 -6.19 -17.85
N THR A 150 -4.59 -5.27 -18.51
CA THR A 150 -4.21 -3.84 -18.52
C THR A 150 -4.15 -3.29 -17.09
N ILE A 151 -5.18 -3.52 -16.29
CA ILE A 151 -5.22 -3.05 -14.89
C ILE A 151 -4.12 -3.75 -14.09
N ALA A 152 -3.88 -5.05 -14.28
CA ALA A 152 -2.87 -5.80 -13.53
C ALA A 152 -1.45 -5.26 -13.79
N TYR A 153 -1.06 -5.02 -15.04
CA TYR A 153 0.26 -4.47 -15.35
C TYR A 153 0.38 -2.98 -14.97
N PHE A 154 -0.69 -2.21 -15.10
CA PHE A 154 -0.74 -0.86 -14.58
C PHE A 154 -0.48 -0.83 -13.06
N LEU A 155 -1.17 -1.67 -12.28
CA LEU A 155 -0.98 -1.77 -10.83
C LEU A 155 0.40 -2.32 -10.48
N CYS A 156 0.89 -3.33 -11.21
CA CYS A 156 2.24 -3.85 -11.04
C CYS A 156 3.28 -2.73 -11.07
N ASP A 157 3.27 -1.88 -12.11
CA ASP A 157 4.29 -0.86 -12.30
C ASP A 157 4.18 0.28 -11.29
N ILE A 158 2.96 0.79 -11.01
CA ILE A 158 2.80 1.86 -10.03
C ILE A 158 3.09 1.39 -8.61
N LEU A 159 2.78 0.13 -8.27
CA LEU A 159 3.14 -0.45 -6.98
C LEU A 159 4.63 -0.70 -6.90
N SER A 160 5.27 -1.28 -7.91
CA SER A 160 6.72 -1.51 -7.95
C SER A 160 7.53 -0.23 -7.77
N ALA A 161 7.06 0.90 -8.31
CA ALA A 161 7.68 2.20 -8.10
C ALA A 161 7.63 2.69 -6.64
N ASN A 162 6.66 2.21 -5.85
CA ASN A 162 6.48 2.57 -4.45
C ASN A 162 6.96 1.49 -3.47
N ILE A 163 7.04 0.25 -3.91
CA ILE A 163 7.43 -0.93 -3.12
C ILE A 163 8.34 -1.85 -3.95
N PRO A 164 9.57 -1.42 -4.27
CA PRO A 164 10.47 -2.13 -5.19
C PRO A 164 10.81 -3.55 -4.74
N ASP A 165 10.79 -3.83 -3.44
CA ASP A 165 11.07 -5.15 -2.88
C ASP A 165 10.08 -6.23 -3.36
N LEU A 166 8.85 -5.85 -3.75
CA LEU A 166 7.85 -6.75 -4.27
C LEU A 166 7.77 -6.78 -5.81
N GLN A 167 8.64 -6.09 -6.51
CA GLN A 167 8.55 -5.95 -7.97
C GLN A 167 8.41 -7.29 -8.69
N GLN A 168 9.25 -8.27 -8.36
CA GLN A 168 9.22 -9.60 -9.00
C GLN A 168 7.92 -10.35 -8.74
N ASP A 169 7.42 -10.27 -7.51
CA ASP A 169 6.18 -10.95 -7.11
C ASP A 169 4.95 -10.27 -7.73
N LEU A 170 4.95 -8.94 -7.82
CA LEU A 170 3.90 -8.17 -8.49
C LEU A 170 3.86 -8.46 -10.00
N GLN A 171 5.01 -8.63 -10.65
CA GLN A 171 5.10 -9.05 -12.05
C GLN A 171 4.54 -10.45 -12.26
N THR A 172 4.88 -11.37 -11.35
CA THR A 172 4.35 -12.74 -11.35
C THR A 172 2.83 -12.72 -11.20
N LEU A 173 2.31 -11.95 -10.25
CA LEU A 173 0.87 -11.81 -10.01
C LEU A 173 0.14 -11.24 -11.24
N ALA A 174 0.67 -10.20 -11.87
CA ALA A 174 0.09 -9.63 -13.09
C ALA A 174 0.05 -10.64 -14.24
N SER A 175 1.12 -11.41 -14.43
CA SER A 175 1.20 -12.48 -15.42
C SER A 175 0.16 -13.58 -15.16
N LEU A 176 0.02 -14.03 -13.91
CA LEU A 176 -0.96 -15.04 -13.52
C LEU A 176 -2.41 -14.57 -13.77
N ILE A 177 -2.71 -13.29 -13.48
CA ILE A 177 -4.02 -12.71 -13.80
C ILE A 177 -4.28 -12.76 -15.31
N GLY A 178 -3.31 -12.40 -16.13
CA GLY A 178 -3.40 -12.53 -17.60
C GLY A 178 -3.67 -13.98 -18.02
N GLN A 179 -2.93 -14.93 -17.48
CA GLN A 179 -3.06 -16.36 -17.77
C GLN A 179 -4.46 -16.89 -17.43
N THR A 180 -5.07 -16.48 -16.30
CA THR A 180 -6.45 -16.88 -15.97
C THR A 180 -7.46 -16.50 -17.04
N ARG A 181 -7.22 -15.41 -17.78
CA ARG A 181 -8.15 -14.94 -18.82
C ARG A 181 -8.11 -15.80 -20.06
N ILE A 182 -6.95 -16.38 -20.39
CA ILE A 182 -6.80 -17.37 -21.46
C ILE A 182 -7.45 -18.68 -21.04
N GLU A 183 -7.15 -19.17 -19.86
CA GLU A 183 -7.68 -20.41 -19.29
C GLU A 183 -9.23 -20.40 -19.14
N ASN A 184 -9.80 -19.24 -18.87
CA ASN A 184 -11.25 -19.04 -18.86
C ASN A 184 -11.86 -18.82 -20.26
N ALA A 185 -11.08 -18.96 -21.33
CA ALA A 185 -11.48 -18.76 -22.72
C ALA A 185 -12.20 -17.41 -22.99
N VAL A 186 -11.90 -16.37 -22.20
CA VAL A 186 -12.50 -15.02 -22.35
C VAL A 186 -11.61 -14.06 -23.12
N HIS A 187 -10.32 -14.39 -23.28
CA HIS A 187 -9.32 -13.60 -24.01
C HIS A 187 -8.35 -14.50 -24.79
N PHE A 188 -7.82 -13.97 -25.87
CA PHE A 188 -6.71 -14.59 -26.62
C PHE A 188 -5.36 -14.18 -26.02
N PRO A 189 -4.27 -14.95 -26.24
CA PRO A 189 -2.92 -14.54 -25.87
C PRO A 189 -2.57 -13.13 -26.34
N THR A 190 -2.88 -12.80 -27.58
CA THR A 190 -2.61 -11.46 -28.14
C THR A 190 -3.44 -10.35 -27.50
N ASP A 191 -4.60 -10.64 -26.88
CA ASP A 191 -5.35 -9.67 -26.07
C ASP A 191 -4.60 -9.37 -24.76
N ILE A 192 -3.89 -10.38 -24.21
CA ILE A 192 -3.05 -10.26 -23.02
C ILE A 192 -1.81 -9.42 -23.31
N ASP A 193 -1.11 -9.72 -24.42
CA ASP A 193 0.09 -8.99 -24.84
C ASP A 193 -0.19 -7.51 -25.03
N TYR A 194 -1.28 -7.18 -25.71
CA TYR A 194 -1.68 -5.79 -25.88
C TYR A 194 -2.18 -5.15 -24.56
N GLY A 195 -2.88 -5.91 -23.75
CA GLY A 195 -3.30 -5.46 -22.42
C GLY A 195 -2.10 -5.09 -21.55
N ARG A 196 -1.04 -5.88 -21.56
CA ARG A 196 0.22 -5.59 -20.90
C ARG A 196 0.84 -4.27 -21.41
N LEU A 197 1.02 -4.14 -22.72
CA LEU A 197 1.60 -2.96 -23.34
C LEU A 197 0.83 -1.67 -22.98
N VAL A 198 -0.51 -1.73 -23.00
CA VAL A 198 -1.37 -0.62 -22.61
C VAL A 198 -1.19 -0.29 -21.11
N GLY A 199 -1.15 -1.30 -20.25
CA GLY A 199 -0.96 -1.13 -18.80
C GLY A 199 0.36 -0.45 -18.46
N GLU A 200 1.47 -0.95 -19.03
CA GLU A 200 2.82 -0.40 -18.86
C GLU A 200 2.91 1.05 -19.39
N CYS A 201 2.29 1.33 -20.54
CA CYS A 201 2.25 2.69 -21.10
C CYS A 201 1.49 3.66 -20.19
N LEU A 202 0.32 3.28 -19.68
CA LEU A 202 -0.48 4.10 -18.78
C LEU A 202 0.23 4.31 -17.44
N ALA A 203 0.89 3.29 -16.90
CA ALA A 203 1.69 3.40 -15.68
C ALA A 203 2.84 4.40 -15.86
N SER A 204 3.57 4.31 -16.97
CA SER A 204 4.65 5.26 -17.31
C SER A 204 4.13 6.69 -17.37
N ASN A 205 2.99 6.94 -18.03
CA ASN A 205 2.36 8.26 -18.10
C ASN A 205 1.94 8.78 -16.71
N PHE A 206 1.37 7.90 -15.87
CA PHE A 206 0.95 8.24 -14.51
C PHE A 206 2.14 8.63 -13.64
N LEU A 207 3.22 7.84 -13.69
CA LEU A 207 4.45 8.08 -12.94
C LEU A 207 5.18 9.34 -13.41
N ALA A 208 5.28 9.55 -14.73
CA ALA A 208 5.92 10.74 -15.30
C ALA A 208 5.19 12.05 -14.94
N ALA A 209 3.87 11.99 -14.71
CA ALA A 209 3.08 13.15 -14.27
C ALA A 209 3.29 13.51 -12.78
N GLY A 210 4.27 12.90 -12.09
CA GLY A 210 4.55 13.16 -10.66
C GLY A 210 3.47 12.62 -9.71
N LYS A 211 2.59 11.72 -10.18
CA LYS A 211 1.48 11.14 -9.39
C LYS A 211 1.90 9.87 -8.64
N GLN A 212 3.20 9.70 -8.42
CA GLN A 212 3.83 8.50 -7.87
C GLN A 212 3.35 8.13 -6.47
N ASN A 213 2.98 9.13 -5.66
CA ASN A 213 2.61 8.87 -4.27
C ASN A 213 1.20 8.25 -4.20
N ILE A 214 1.17 6.91 -4.15
CA ILE A 214 -0.03 6.10 -3.87
C ILE A 214 -0.08 5.65 -2.41
N THR A 215 0.82 6.13 -1.58
CA THR A 215 0.80 5.90 -0.15
C THR A 215 -0.06 6.95 0.54
N THR A 216 -0.64 6.56 1.65
CA THR A 216 -1.56 7.43 2.35
C THR A 216 -0.81 8.50 3.15
N GLU A 217 -0.88 9.76 2.73
CA GLU A 217 -0.49 10.90 3.56
C GLU A 217 -1.47 11.09 4.72
N LEU A 218 -0.99 11.76 5.78
CA LEU A 218 -1.87 12.17 6.86
C LEU A 218 -2.80 13.27 6.37
N THR A 219 -4.10 13.04 6.50
CA THR A 219 -5.15 14.00 6.18
C THR A 219 -5.83 14.52 7.45
N PRO A 220 -6.51 15.66 7.43
CA PRO A 220 -7.27 16.16 8.59
C PRO A 220 -8.19 15.11 9.22
N LYS A 221 -8.77 14.21 8.43
CA LYS A 221 -9.60 13.10 8.92
C LYS A 221 -8.82 12.15 9.85
N HIS A 222 -7.54 11.90 9.60
CA HIS A 222 -6.72 11.02 10.45
C HIS A 222 -6.47 11.65 11.82
N TYR A 223 -6.24 12.96 11.89
CA TYR A 223 -6.13 13.69 13.16
C TYR A 223 -7.45 13.66 13.94
N GLN A 224 -8.59 13.81 13.26
CA GLN A 224 -9.91 13.71 13.91
C GLN A 224 -10.17 12.30 14.45
N LEU A 225 -9.77 11.25 13.74
CA LEU A 225 -9.89 9.87 14.21
C LEU A 225 -8.96 9.62 15.40
N PHE A 226 -7.74 10.13 15.36
CA PHE A 226 -6.81 10.07 16.48
C PHE A 226 -7.39 10.80 17.70
N ALA A 227 -7.88 12.03 17.54
CA ALA A 227 -8.53 12.78 18.61
C ALA A 227 -9.70 12.01 19.26
N LYS A 228 -10.58 11.41 18.44
CA LYS A 228 -11.68 10.57 18.95
C LYS A 228 -11.17 9.40 19.80
N LYS A 229 -10.10 8.74 19.36
CA LYS A 229 -9.47 7.66 20.12
C LYS A 229 -8.89 8.18 21.44
N MET A 230 -8.17 9.29 21.39
CA MET A 230 -7.59 9.91 22.60
C MET A 230 -8.68 10.35 23.60
N CYS A 231 -9.75 10.97 23.12
CA CYS A 231 -10.88 11.36 23.97
C CYS A 231 -11.57 10.14 24.62
N LYS A 232 -11.73 9.04 23.86
CA LYS A 232 -12.25 7.79 24.41
C LYS A 232 -11.32 7.25 25.49
N LYS A 233 -10.01 7.22 25.22
CA LYS A 233 -8.99 6.75 26.16
C LYS A 233 -8.93 7.59 27.44
N ALA A 234 -9.05 8.92 27.32
CA ALA A 234 -9.11 9.82 28.46
C ALA A 234 -10.28 9.46 29.41
N LYS A 235 -11.47 9.20 28.85
CA LYS A 235 -12.63 8.75 29.62
C LYS A 235 -12.44 7.40 30.29
N GLU A 236 -11.84 6.46 29.58
CA GLU A 236 -11.51 5.12 30.12
C GLU A 236 -10.56 5.21 31.33
N MET A 237 -9.58 6.13 31.28
CA MET A 237 -8.56 6.27 32.32
C MET A 237 -9.03 7.10 33.52
N TYR A 238 -9.77 8.18 33.28
CA TYR A 238 -10.09 9.20 34.32
C TYR A 238 -11.58 9.35 34.58
N GLY A 239 -12.45 8.56 33.92
CA GLY A 239 -13.91 8.65 34.08
C GLY A 239 -14.52 9.84 33.33
N ASP A 240 -15.68 10.32 33.82
CA ASP A 240 -16.45 11.42 33.19
C ASP A 240 -16.25 12.79 33.91
N ASP A 241 -15.12 12.99 34.54
CA ASP A 241 -14.78 14.30 35.13
C ASP A 241 -14.65 15.36 34.03
N ASN A 242 -15.03 16.60 34.33
CA ASN A 242 -14.97 17.72 33.40
C ASN A 242 -13.55 18.07 32.92
N ASN A 243 -12.51 17.62 33.63
CA ASN A 243 -11.10 17.91 33.34
C ASN A 243 -10.36 16.76 32.65
N VAL A 244 -11.02 15.65 32.33
CA VAL A 244 -10.34 14.42 31.79
C VAL A 244 -9.54 14.69 30.54
N TYR A 245 -10.01 15.55 29.66
CA TYR A 245 -9.30 15.88 28.42
C TYR A 245 -8.06 16.75 28.70
N ASP A 246 -8.11 17.64 29.67
CA ASP A 246 -6.96 18.46 30.07
C ASP A 246 -5.90 17.60 30.77
N MET A 247 -6.32 16.65 31.63
CA MET A 247 -5.43 15.67 32.25
C MET A 247 -4.73 14.82 31.21
N TYR A 248 -5.47 14.25 30.28
CA TYR A 248 -4.89 13.43 29.22
C TYR A 248 -3.99 14.23 28.26
N ALA A 249 -4.35 15.47 27.94
CA ALA A 249 -3.51 16.38 27.16
C ALA A 249 -2.16 16.66 27.84
N ARG A 250 -2.12 16.75 29.18
CA ARG A 250 -0.87 16.90 29.96
C ARG A 250 0.00 15.64 29.82
N GLU A 251 -0.59 14.46 29.95
CA GLU A 251 0.16 13.20 29.74
C GLU A 251 0.75 13.07 28.33
N LEU A 252 -0.02 13.48 27.31
CA LEU A 252 0.49 13.53 25.93
C LEU A 252 1.61 14.59 25.79
N ALA A 253 1.46 15.75 26.44
CA ALA A 253 2.48 16.79 26.43
C ALA A 253 3.78 16.32 27.10
N ASP A 254 3.67 15.64 28.25
CA ASP A 254 4.80 15.01 28.94
C ASP A 254 5.52 14.01 28.04
N PHE A 255 4.78 13.16 27.33
CA PHE A 255 5.35 12.22 26.35
C PHE A 255 6.13 12.94 25.26
N LEU A 256 5.53 13.95 24.61
CA LEU A 256 6.17 14.71 23.53
C LEU A 256 7.44 15.43 24.03
N HIS A 257 7.36 16.02 25.20
CA HIS A 257 8.48 16.75 25.81
C HIS A 257 9.62 15.80 26.19
N ARG A 258 9.35 14.75 26.99
CA ARG A 258 10.34 13.77 27.44
C ARG A 258 11.00 13.02 26.28
N THR A 259 10.22 12.66 25.27
CA THR A 259 10.77 11.98 24.08
C THR A 259 11.80 12.85 23.34
N ASN A 260 11.62 14.16 23.34
CA ASN A 260 12.61 15.09 22.79
C ASN A 260 13.82 15.28 23.71
N GLU A 261 13.58 15.41 25.03
CA GLU A 261 14.69 15.58 26.01
C GLU A 261 15.64 14.38 26.03
N ILE A 262 15.11 13.14 25.89
CA ILE A 262 15.93 11.93 25.79
C ILE A 262 16.91 12.00 24.61
N GLU A 263 16.50 12.63 23.51
CA GLU A 263 17.33 12.84 22.31
C GLU A 263 18.10 14.18 22.36
N PHE A 264 18.15 14.84 23.54
CA PHE A 264 18.83 16.13 23.76
C PHE A 264 18.25 17.30 22.96
N TYR A 265 17.03 17.21 22.45
CA TYR A 265 16.33 18.33 21.81
C TYR A 265 15.54 19.15 22.83
N LYS A 266 15.86 20.45 22.90
CA LYS A 266 15.14 21.38 23.78
C LYS A 266 13.83 21.80 23.15
N THR A 267 12.73 21.22 23.60
CA THR A 267 11.38 21.62 23.23
C THR A 267 10.67 22.19 24.47
N PRO A 268 10.21 23.47 24.43
CA PRO A 268 9.47 24.04 25.58
C PRO A 268 8.24 23.20 25.91
N TYR A 269 8.04 22.89 27.18
CA TYR A 269 6.89 22.10 27.62
C TYR A 269 5.56 22.77 27.25
N ILE A 270 5.51 24.12 27.31
CA ILE A 270 4.29 24.87 26.95
C ILE A 270 3.89 24.63 25.49
N ASP A 271 4.85 24.52 24.57
CA ASP A 271 4.59 24.24 23.17
C ASP A 271 4.03 22.81 23.00
N CYS A 272 4.59 21.86 23.75
CA CYS A 272 4.08 20.49 23.78
C CYS A 272 2.65 20.42 24.31
N LEU A 273 2.34 21.19 25.36
CA LEU A 273 1.00 21.25 25.95
C LEU A 273 -0.02 21.87 24.99
N GLU A 274 0.34 22.95 24.33
CA GLU A 274 -0.52 23.58 23.31
C GLU A 274 -0.82 22.62 22.16
N VAL A 275 0.21 21.94 21.65
CA VAL A 275 0.06 20.92 20.59
C VAL A 275 -0.81 19.77 21.07
N ALA A 276 -0.61 19.26 22.28
CA ALA A 276 -1.41 18.17 22.83
C ALA A 276 -2.90 18.55 22.97
N LYS A 277 -3.22 19.75 23.47
CA LYS A 277 -4.59 20.26 23.54
C LYS A 277 -5.24 20.35 22.16
N ASN A 278 -4.53 20.89 21.18
CA ASN A 278 -5.02 21.00 19.82
C ASN A 278 -5.18 19.64 19.15
N ALA A 279 -4.30 18.67 19.45
CA ALA A 279 -4.40 17.29 18.97
C ALA A 279 -5.67 16.60 19.49
N MET A 280 -6.06 16.85 20.74
CA MET A 280 -7.33 16.37 21.31
C MET A 280 -8.56 16.94 20.60
N MET A 281 -8.44 18.08 19.93
CA MET A 281 -9.48 18.68 19.09
C MET A 281 -9.44 18.21 17.63
N GLY A 282 -8.42 17.44 17.24
CA GLY A 282 -8.30 16.87 15.91
C GLY A 282 -7.74 17.80 14.84
N TYR A 283 -7.02 18.86 15.24
CA TYR A 283 -6.35 19.72 14.28
C TYR A 283 -5.08 19.06 13.71
N PRO A 284 -4.75 19.29 12.43
CA PRO A 284 -3.48 18.85 11.84
C PRO A 284 -2.27 19.54 12.52
N SER A 285 -1.18 18.81 12.68
CA SER A 285 0.06 19.29 13.31
C SER A 285 0.62 20.55 12.66
N SER A 286 0.50 20.67 11.34
CA SER A 286 0.95 21.82 10.56
C SER A 286 0.28 23.15 10.93
N TYR A 287 -0.91 23.10 11.53
CA TYR A 287 -1.62 24.28 12.03
C TYR A 287 -1.27 24.64 13.49
N MET A 288 -0.61 23.73 14.22
CA MET A 288 -0.38 23.85 15.64
C MET A 288 0.99 24.41 16.01
N THR A 289 2.03 24.01 15.27
CA THR A 289 3.41 24.35 15.60
C THR A 289 4.33 24.38 14.39
N LYS A 290 5.32 25.27 14.44
CA LYS A 290 6.46 25.29 13.51
C LYS A 290 7.62 24.42 14.02
N ASN A 291 7.56 23.93 15.25
CA ASN A 291 8.58 23.06 15.82
C ASN A 291 8.52 21.69 15.16
N SER A 292 9.48 21.41 14.29
CA SER A 292 9.53 20.15 13.49
C SER A 292 9.66 18.91 14.36
N HIS A 293 10.32 18.98 15.52
CA HIS A 293 10.45 17.83 16.43
C HIS A 293 9.10 17.43 17.04
N ILE A 294 8.32 18.40 17.55
CA ILE A 294 7.00 18.13 18.13
C ILE A 294 6.04 17.66 17.02
N ARG A 295 6.07 18.35 15.87
CA ARG A 295 5.23 18.01 14.73
C ARG A 295 5.46 16.58 14.25
N SER A 296 6.72 16.20 14.02
CA SER A 296 7.08 14.86 13.54
C SER A 296 6.65 13.76 14.49
N GLN A 297 6.71 13.99 15.80
CA GLN A 297 6.26 13.02 16.80
C GLN A 297 4.74 12.89 16.83
N LEU A 298 4.01 14.00 16.76
CA LEU A 298 2.54 13.95 16.69
C LEU A 298 2.09 13.26 15.40
N ASP A 299 2.71 13.57 14.27
CA ASP A 299 2.43 12.92 13.00
C ASP A 299 2.72 11.42 13.05
N GLY A 300 3.81 11.03 13.70
CA GLY A 300 4.13 9.62 13.97
C GLY A 300 3.06 8.93 14.83
N LEU A 301 2.54 9.57 15.87
CA LEU A 301 1.43 9.03 16.69
C LEU A 301 0.15 8.89 15.86
N VAL A 302 -0.21 9.90 15.08
CA VAL A 302 -1.39 9.84 14.19
C VAL A 302 -1.21 8.75 13.15
N MET A 303 0.00 8.61 12.57
CA MET A 303 0.33 7.55 11.63
C MET A 303 0.25 6.17 12.29
N SER A 304 0.76 6.00 13.50
CA SER A 304 0.68 4.73 14.21
C SER A 304 -0.78 4.30 14.48
N ASN A 305 -1.65 5.27 14.79
CA ASN A 305 -3.09 5.03 14.95
C ASN A 305 -3.76 4.66 13.60
N LYS A 306 -3.37 5.32 12.50
CA LYS A 306 -3.87 5.01 11.16
C LYS A 306 -3.47 3.61 10.72
N CYS A 307 -2.24 3.17 11.02
CA CYS A 307 -1.75 1.84 10.73
C CYS A 307 -2.46 0.75 11.51
N GLY A 308 -3.08 1.08 12.66
CA GLY A 308 -3.75 0.10 13.52
C GLY A 308 -2.81 -0.98 14.04
N ASP A 309 -3.36 -2.19 14.23
CA ASP A 309 -2.61 -3.38 14.71
C ASP A 309 -1.82 -4.10 13.62
N ILE A 310 -1.40 -3.36 12.59
CA ILE A 310 -0.65 -3.95 11.49
C ILE A 310 0.73 -4.36 11.98
N ASP A 311 0.90 -5.65 12.12
CA ASP A 311 2.15 -6.31 12.44
C ASP A 311 3.05 -6.35 11.20
N ASN A 312 3.72 -5.24 10.87
CA ASN A 312 4.70 -5.29 9.79
C ASN A 312 5.75 -4.19 9.85
N ASN A 313 6.83 -4.42 9.13
CA ASN A 313 7.95 -3.51 8.97
C ASN A 313 7.51 -2.12 8.48
N HIS A 314 6.37 -2.04 7.77
CA HIS A 314 5.85 -0.80 7.22
C HIS A 314 5.32 0.17 8.26
N LYS A 315 4.68 -0.32 9.33
CA LYS A 315 4.25 0.57 10.43
C LYS A 315 5.45 1.36 10.96
N VAL A 316 6.57 0.67 11.17
CA VAL A 316 7.83 1.26 11.64
C VAL A 316 8.36 2.29 10.66
N ILE A 317 8.46 1.91 9.39
CA ILE A 317 8.94 2.79 8.30
C ILE A 317 8.03 4.01 8.18
N ARG A 318 6.70 3.83 8.20
CA ARG A 318 5.71 4.91 8.08
C ARG A 318 5.73 5.89 9.24
N ILE A 319 5.93 5.40 10.45
CA ILE A 319 6.14 6.28 11.61
C ILE A 319 7.40 7.11 11.41
N HIS A 320 8.49 6.50 10.95
CA HIS A 320 9.74 7.20 10.72
C HIS A 320 9.68 8.17 9.52
N GLU A 321 8.89 7.89 8.49
CA GLU A 321 8.62 8.81 7.37
C GLU A 321 7.89 10.10 7.80
N CYS A 322 7.25 10.11 8.96
CA CYS A 322 6.66 11.32 9.54
C CYS A 322 7.71 12.29 10.08
N PHE A 323 8.97 11.87 10.22
CA PHE A 323 10.03 12.75 10.68
C PHE A 323 10.49 13.66 9.55
N ASP A 324 10.41 14.97 9.81
CA ASP A 324 10.96 15.98 8.90
C ASP A 324 12.49 15.78 8.76
N GLN A 325 13.02 15.96 7.56
CA GLN A 325 14.46 15.81 7.31
C GLN A 325 15.31 16.71 8.24
N SER A 326 14.77 17.85 8.65
CA SER A 326 15.45 18.78 9.55
C SER A 326 15.63 18.27 10.97
N VAL A 327 14.87 17.22 11.37
CA VAL A 327 14.97 16.62 12.71
C VAL A 327 15.79 15.32 12.74
N LEU A 328 16.32 14.90 11.59
CA LEU A 328 17.23 13.77 11.45
C LEU A 328 18.65 14.28 11.21
N GLU A 329 19.60 13.85 12.03
CA GLU A 329 21.01 14.20 11.86
C GLU A 329 21.64 13.39 10.71
N ARG A 330 21.13 12.19 10.46
CA ARG A 330 21.64 11.24 9.46
C ARG A 330 20.52 10.44 8.81
N GLY A 331 20.73 10.09 7.54
CA GLY A 331 19.78 9.30 6.76
C GLY A 331 18.56 10.08 6.31
N ASN A 332 17.61 9.41 5.70
CA ASN A 332 16.37 9.98 5.19
C ASN A 332 15.15 9.41 5.93
N PRO A 333 14.02 10.14 5.98
CA PRO A 333 12.79 9.61 6.54
C PRO A 333 12.39 8.28 5.90
N GLY A 334 12.16 7.25 6.73
CA GLY A 334 11.74 5.91 6.28
C GLY A 334 12.85 5.02 5.70
N GLU A 335 14.04 5.54 5.46
CA GLU A 335 15.14 4.77 4.86
C GLU A 335 15.84 3.91 5.91
N LEU A 336 15.85 2.59 5.70
CA LEU A 336 16.60 1.67 6.55
C LEU A 336 18.10 1.86 6.34
N ARG A 337 18.88 1.75 7.42
CA ARG A 337 20.34 1.86 7.33
C ARG A 337 20.94 0.72 6.49
N ASN A 338 21.98 1.05 5.75
CA ASN A 338 22.71 0.13 4.87
C ASN A 338 24.16 -0.13 5.30
N PHE A 339 24.50 0.21 6.55
CA PHE A 339 25.82 0.00 7.12
C PHE A 339 25.73 -0.56 8.53
N SER A 340 26.79 -1.28 8.96
CA SER A 340 26.93 -1.78 10.33
C SER A 340 27.06 -0.62 11.31
N HIS A 341 26.35 -0.68 12.41
CA HIS A 341 26.30 0.39 13.40
C HIS A 341 26.53 -0.14 14.82
N LYS A 342 27.15 0.70 15.64
CA LYS A 342 27.44 0.42 17.04
C LYS A 342 27.00 1.60 17.90
N SER A 343 26.36 1.31 19.04
CA SER A 343 25.96 2.37 19.95
C SER A 343 27.16 3.07 20.60
N ARG A 344 26.94 4.26 21.18
CA ARG A 344 27.94 4.94 22.01
C ARG A 344 28.36 4.11 23.22
N SER A 345 27.46 3.26 23.75
CA SER A 345 27.74 2.32 24.84
C SER A 345 28.45 1.04 24.40
N GLY A 346 28.75 0.89 23.12
CA GLY A 346 29.50 -0.25 22.58
C GLY A 346 28.63 -1.45 22.14
N VAL A 347 27.30 -1.38 22.23
CA VAL A 347 26.40 -2.44 21.74
C VAL A 347 26.48 -2.51 20.21
N GLN A 348 26.80 -3.70 19.69
CA GLN A 348 26.78 -3.97 18.25
C GLN A 348 25.34 -4.26 17.83
N PHE A 349 24.82 -3.50 16.86
CA PHE A 349 23.52 -3.71 16.27
C PHE A 349 23.55 -4.77 15.16
N PRO A 350 22.44 -5.43 14.84
CA PRO A 350 22.35 -6.41 13.74
C PRO A 350 22.85 -5.87 12.40
N GLU A 351 23.30 -6.76 11.51
CA GLU A 351 23.74 -6.36 10.18
C GLU A 351 22.58 -5.86 9.31
N PRO A 352 22.83 -4.93 8.38
CA PRO A 352 21.79 -4.34 7.54
C PRO A 352 20.97 -5.36 6.72
N CYS A 353 21.61 -6.43 6.26
CA CYS A 353 20.94 -7.48 5.46
C CYS A 353 19.84 -8.24 6.21
N ASP A 354 19.86 -8.21 7.56
CA ASP A 354 18.90 -8.91 8.42
C ASP A 354 17.75 -8.02 8.91
N LEU A 355 17.78 -6.71 8.66
CA LEU A 355 16.85 -5.77 9.28
C LEU A 355 15.38 -6.11 9.00
N HIS A 356 15.02 -6.40 7.75
CA HIS A 356 13.64 -6.74 7.40
C HIS A 356 13.16 -8.01 8.11
N ARG A 357 13.99 -9.05 8.14
CA ARG A 357 13.66 -10.32 8.81
C ARG A 357 13.48 -10.11 10.31
N LYS A 358 14.39 -9.37 10.95
CA LYS A 358 14.34 -9.11 12.40
C LYS A 358 13.18 -8.21 12.79
N LEU A 359 12.85 -7.18 12.02
CA LEU A 359 11.67 -6.37 12.25
C LEU A 359 10.38 -7.21 12.17
N LYS A 360 10.29 -8.13 11.22
CA LYS A 360 9.16 -9.07 11.11
C LYS A 360 9.06 -9.96 12.36
N SER A 361 10.17 -10.50 12.86
CA SER A 361 10.21 -11.30 14.08
C SER A 361 9.83 -10.48 15.32
N CYS A 362 10.31 -9.24 15.41
CA CYS A 362 9.96 -8.31 16.48
C CYS A 362 8.44 -8.10 16.58
N HIS A 363 7.75 -7.96 15.46
CA HIS A 363 6.29 -7.83 15.43
C HIS A 363 5.55 -9.10 15.88
N GLY A 364 6.16 -10.26 15.73
CA GLY A 364 5.61 -11.54 16.21
C GLY A 364 5.55 -11.64 17.72
N VAL A 365 6.25 -10.80 18.48
CA VAL A 365 6.22 -10.77 19.95
C VAL A 365 4.98 -9.99 20.42
N LYS A 366 3.82 -10.68 20.40
CA LYS A 366 2.54 -10.10 20.86
C LYS A 366 2.49 -10.09 22.41
N ASP A 367 1.65 -9.20 22.95
CA ASP A 367 1.33 -9.09 24.38
C ASP A 367 2.50 -8.71 25.33
N LYS A 368 3.65 -8.30 24.79
CA LYS A 368 4.82 -7.87 25.57
C LYS A 368 5.39 -6.56 25.00
N ALA A 369 4.63 -5.48 25.11
CA ALA A 369 4.99 -4.18 24.55
C ALA A 369 6.40 -3.71 24.89
N TRP A 370 6.84 -3.89 26.17
CA TRP A 370 8.19 -3.52 26.57
C TRP A 370 9.28 -4.39 25.92
N LEU A 371 9.06 -5.71 25.83
CA LEU A 371 10.02 -6.60 25.16
C LEU A 371 10.13 -6.26 23.66
N ARG A 372 9.01 -6.00 23.00
CA ARG A 372 9.01 -5.55 21.61
C ARG A 372 9.75 -4.23 21.45
N HIS A 373 9.57 -3.31 22.38
CA HIS A 373 10.31 -2.05 22.39
C HIS A 373 11.83 -2.28 22.54
N LEU A 374 12.26 -3.15 23.46
CA LEU A 374 13.67 -3.52 23.61
C LEU A 374 14.26 -4.16 22.35
N LEU A 375 13.50 -5.05 21.71
CA LEU A 375 13.91 -5.68 20.44
C LEU A 375 14.03 -4.65 19.34
N TYR A 376 13.09 -3.70 19.25
CA TYR A 376 13.15 -2.62 18.27
C TYR A 376 14.38 -1.72 18.49
N GLU A 377 14.65 -1.30 19.72
CA GLU A 377 15.85 -0.50 20.06
C GLU A 377 17.13 -1.29 19.76
N TYR A 378 17.15 -2.61 19.94
CA TYR A 378 18.27 -3.48 19.58
C TYR A 378 18.43 -3.60 18.05
N ILE A 379 17.34 -3.76 17.28
CA ILE A 379 17.41 -3.85 15.82
C ILE A 379 17.97 -2.56 15.22
N HIS A 380 17.60 -1.43 15.79
CA HIS A 380 18.09 -0.09 15.40
C HIS A 380 18.02 0.15 13.88
N PRO A 381 16.83 0.12 13.26
CA PRO A 381 16.70 -0.06 11.82
C PRO A 381 17.10 1.16 10.99
N PHE A 382 17.12 2.36 11.55
CA PHE A 382 17.41 3.60 10.83
C PHE A 382 18.77 4.19 11.19
N CYS A 383 19.24 5.15 10.38
CA CYS A 383 20.47 5.87 10.67
C CYS A 383 20.33 6.82 11.87
N ASP A 384 19.12 7.35 12.10
CA ASP A 384 18.75 8.23 13.22
C ASP A 384 17.24 8.07 13.48
N GLY A 385 16.72 8.67 14.57
CA GLY A 385 15.31 8.67 14.91
C GLY A 385 14.76 7.35 15.50
N ASN A 386 15.61 6.35 15.74
CA ASN A 386 15.20 5.06 16.27
C ASN A 386 14.50 5.16 17.64
N GLY A 387 15.09 5.88 18.58
CA GLY A 387 14.51 6.07 19.90
C GLY A 387 13.13 6.76 19.83
N ARG A 388 12.99 7.80 19.01
CA ARG A 388 11.70 8.52 18.84
C ARG A 388 10.64 7.61 18.21
N SER A 389 10.95 6.92 17.13
CA SER A 389 10.01 5.97 16.50
C SER A 389 9.71 4.76 17.40
N GLY A 390 10.70 4.24 18.12
CA GLY A 390 10.51 3.16 19.09
C GLY A 390 9.53 3.53 20.21
N ARG A 391 9.62 4.74 20.77
CA ARG A 391 8.69 5.22 21.78
C ARG A 391 7.27 5.46 21.24
N ILE A 392 7.13 5.88 19.98
CA ILE A 392 5.82 5.98 19.32
C ILE A 392 5.19 4.59 19.13
N ILE A 393 6.00 3.59 18.76
CA ILE A 393 5.55 2.20 18.64
C ILE A 393 5.11 1.68 20.02
N LEU A 394 5.90 1.92 21.06
CA LEU A 394 5.53 1.57 22.45
C LEU A 394 4.21 2.23 22.85
N ALA A 395 4.00 3.51 22.50
CA ALA A 395 2.76 4.20 22.76
C ALA A 395 1.56 3.52 22.06
N SER A 396 1.72 3.12 20.82
CA SER A 396 0.69 2.37 20.09
C SER A 396 0.40 1.01 20.73
N ASP A 397 1.45 0.28 21.14
CA ASP A 397 1.34 -1.05 21.74
C ASP A 397 0.67 -1.04 23.13
N LEU A 398 0.81 0.05 23.85
CA LEU A 398 0.15 0.31 25.13
C LEU A 398 -1.17 1.06 24.97
N ASP A 399 -1.74 1.06 23.78
CA ASP A 399 -3.00 1.72 23.44
C ASP A 399 -3.03 3.18 23.93
N TYR A 400 -1.93 3.88 23.72
CA TYR A 400 -1.74 5.31 24.08
C TYR A 400 -1.99 5.64 25.57
N ASN A 401 -1.70 4.71 26.47
CA ASN A 401 -1.68 4.98 27.90
C ASN A 401 -0.44 5.81 28.28
N PHE A 402 -0.51 7.12 28.04
CA PHE A 402 0.65 8.01 28.22
C PHE A 402 1.10 8.12 29.67
N GLU A 403 0.22 7.98 30.66
CA GLU A 403 0.61 7.91 32.06
C GLU A 403 1.58 6.75 32.34
N MET A 404 1.24 5.55 31.82
CA MET A 404 2.09 4.37 31.95
C MET A 404 3.40 4.55 31.17
N ILE A 405 3.32 5.06 29.94
CA ILE A 405 4.49 5.26 29.06
C ILE A 405 5.45 6.26 29.70
N ASN A 406 4.96 7.39 30.21
CA ASN A 406 5.76 8.43 30.86
C ASN A 406 6.51 7.90 32.09
N LYS A 407 5.91 6.96 32.82
CA LYS A 407 6.60 6.23 33.90
C LYS A 407 7.71 5.34 33.38
N MET A 408 7.51 4.66 32.24
CA MET A 408 8.50 3.76 31.64
C MET A 408 9.67 4.52 30.98
N ILE A 409 9.42 5.69 30.38
CA ILE A 409 10.43 6.53 29.75
C ILE A 409 10.96 7.64 30.69
N GLY A 410 10.98 7.41 31.99
CA GLY A 410 11.50 8.34 33.00
C GLY A 410 13.02 8.54 32.93
N THR A 411 13.58 9.16 33.97
CA THR A 411 15.02 9.55 34.03
C THR A 411 16.01 8.40 33.81
N ASP A 412 15.62 7.18 34.21
CA ASP A 412 16.45 5.99 34.09
C ASP A 412 16.20 5.19 32.79
N TYR A 413 15.49 5.76 31.84
CA TYR A 413 15.12 5.06 30.61
C TYR A 413 16.32 4.54 29.81
N ILE A 414 17.27 5.42 29.44
CA ILE A 414 18.46 5.01 28.68
C ILE A 414 19.33 4.01 29.45
N PRO A 415 19.69 4.22 30.74
CA PRO A 415 20.39 3.23 31.53
C PRO A 415 19.64 1.87 31.60
N THR A 416 18.32 1.89 31.71
CA THR A 416 17.51 0.68 31.76
C THR A 416 17.53 -0.08 30.43
N ILE A 417 17.37 0.62 29.30
CA ILE A 417 17.46 0.05 27.96
C ILE A 417 18.83 -0.59 27.76
N VAL A 418 19.92 0.14 28.00
CA VAL A 418 21.29 -0.37 27.83
C VAL A 418 21.57 -1.57 28.70
N LYS A 419 21.11 -1.58 29.94
CA LYS A 419 21.28 -2.71 30.87
C LYS A 419 20.50 -3.97 30.43
N GLN A 420 19.33 -3.79 29.80
CA GLN A 420 18.48 -4.87 29.35
C GLN A 420 18.80 -5.33 27.92
N MET A 421 19.62 -4.59 27.19
CA MET A 421 20.12 -4.97 25.87
C MET A 421 21.23 -6.01 25.99
N GLU A 422 20.87 -7.25 26.27
CA GLU A 422 21.77 -8.39 26.18
C GLU A 422 21.69 -9.02 24.78
N PRO A 423 22.68 -8.75 23.88
CA PRO A 423 22.59 -9.18 22.47
C PRO A 423 22.31 -10.67 22.30
N ASP A 424 22.97 -11.53 23.11
CA ASP A 424 22.84 -12.98 23.04
C ASP A 424 21.42 -13.49 23.39
N ILE A 425 20.70 -12.74 24.22
CA ILE A 425 19.31 -13.06 24.59
C ILE A 425 18.36 -12.52 23.54
N LEU A 426 18.53 -11.27 23.13
CA LEU A 426 17.65 -10.61 22.15
C LEU A 426 17.76 -11.27 20.77
N GLU A 427 18.96 -11.69 20.37
CA GLU A 427 19.22 -12.36 19.11
C GLU A 427 18.48 -13.70 18.99
N LYS A 428 18.30 -14.43 20.11
CA LYS A 428 17.53 -15.68 20.14
C LYS A 428 16.02 -15.48 20.00
N LEU A 429 15.54 -14.27 20.22
CA LEU A 429 14.13 -13.92 20.10
C LEU A 429 13.76 -13.36 18.71
N LEU A 430 14.77 -13.05 17.90
CA LEU A 430 14.67 -12.50 16.53
C LEU A 430 15.04 -13.55 15.48
#